data_44c07935b53cb5ca7e47fd652b7f9e6a
#
_entry.id   44c07935b53cb5ca7e47fd652b7f9e6a
#
_cell.length_a   1.000
_cell.length_b   1.000
_cell.length_c   1.000
_cell.angle_alpha   90.00
_cell.angle_beta   90.00
_cell.angle_gamma   90.00
#
_symmetry.space_group_name_H-M   'P 1'
#
loop_
_entity.id
_entity.type
_entity.pdbx_description
1 polymer ?
#
loop_
_entity_poly.entity_id
_entity_poly.type
_entity_poly.pdbx_seq_one_letter_code
_entity_poly.pdbx_strand_id
1 'polypeptide(L)'
;MSEAPVFRTIREQVADRIRADVLSGRLLEGTSLREQSLAKQYGVSRAPIRDALLQLTQEGLLVAKPNCGVKVASQSGEEIQPLVVELRRKIEVFALRMVFSKFTDADISRLEETVQRLKTACENEDLAGVVQQDMALHRYILEATGNMDLLAMWLPIVSRMFLH
;
A
#
# COMPACT_ATOMS: atom_id res chain seq x y z
N MET A 1 -11.36 17.58 21.52
CA MET A 1 -12.05 16.30 21.28
C MET A 1 -10.96 15.25 21.12
N SER A 2 -10.95 14.23 21.99
CA SER A 2 -9.92 13.18 21.95
C SER A 2 -10.13 12.33 20.69
N GLU A 3 -9.17 12.34 19.77
CA GLU A 3 -9.17 11.38 18.65
C GLU A 3 -9.02 9.98 19.23
N ALA A 4 -10.00 9.12 18.94
CA ALA A 4 -9.90 7.71 19.29
C ALA A 4 -8.70 7.10 18.54
N PRO A 5 -7.85 6.31 19.20
CA PRO A 5 -6.72 5.67 18.52
C PRO A 5 -7.25 4.79 17.38
N VAL A 6 -6.70 4.99 16.17
CA VAL A 6 -7.03 4.18 14.99
C VAL A 6 -6.45 2.79 15.22
N PHE A 7 -7.24 1.88 15.79
CA PHE A 7 -6.87 0.49 15.94
C PHE A 7 -6.92 -0.19 14.56
N ARG A 8 -5.76 -0.46 13.97
CA ARG A 8 -5.67 -1.27 12.76
C ARG A 8 -5.99 -2.72 13.09
N THR A 9 -6.88 -3.32 12.32
CA THR A 9 -7.21 -4.75 12.45
C THR A 9 -5.99 -5.62 12.13
N ILE A 10 -5.97 -6.86 12.64
CA ILE A 10 -4.91 -7.84 12.31
C ILE A 10 -4.83 -8.05 10.79
N ARG A 11 -5.97 -8.08 10.10
CA ARG A 11 -6.04 -8.16 8.63
C ARG A 11 -5.27 -7.03 7.97
N GLU A 12 -5.50 -5.78 8.38
CA GLU A 12 -4.82 -4.62 7.81
C GLU A 12 -3.32 -4.65 8.07
N GLN A 13 -2.90 -5.01 9.27
CA GLN A 13 -1.48 -5.16 9.61
C GLN A 13 -0.79 -6.23 8.74
N VAL A 14 -1.44 -7.37 8.53
CA VAL A 14 -0.95 -8.44 7.66
C VAL A 14 -0.88 -7.98 6.21
N ALA A 15 -1.93 -7.33 5.69
CA ALA A 15 -1.95 -6.81 4.33
C ALA A 15 -0.82 -5.78 4.10
N ASP A 16 -0.63 -4.85 5.04
CA ASP A 16 0.44 -3.84 4.97
C ASP A 16 1.82 -4.49 5.00
N ARG A 17 2.02 -5.53 5.80
CA ARG A 17 3.30 -6.26 5.85
C ARG A 17 3.60 -6.97 4.54
N ILE A 18 2.64 -7.73 4.01
CA ILE A 18 2.82 -8.44 2.73
C ILE A 18 3.03 -7.42 1.60
N ARG A 19 2.27 -6.31 1.60
CA ARG A 19 2.44 -5.22 0.62
C ARG A 19 3.86 -4.66 0.66
N ALA A 20 4.36 -4.34 1.85
CA ALA A 20 5.74 -3.85 2.02
C ALA A 20 6.78 -4.86 1.51
N ASP A 21 6.58 -6.16 1.76
CA ASP A 21 7.49 -7.22 1.32
C ASP A 21 7.46 -7.41 -0.21
N VAL A 22 6.31 -7.23 -0.86
CA VAL A 22 6.19 -7.25 -2.34
C VAL A 22 6.82 -6.00 -2.94
N LEU A 23 6.44 -4.82 -2.47
CA LEU A 23 6.88 -3.55 -3.05
C LEU A 23 8.37 -3.26 -2.84
N SER A 24 8.97 -3.86 -1.80
CA SER A 24 10.43 -3.78 -1.55
C SER A 24 11.24 -4.87 -2.27
N GLY A 25 10.59 -5.75 -3.05
CA GLY A 25 11.26 -6.85 -3.73
C GLY A 25 11.68 -8.02 -2.81
N ARG A 26 11.32 -8.01 -1.51
CA ARG A 26 11.56 -9.18 -0.63
C ARG A 26 10.73 -10.39 -1.04
N LEU A 27 9.54 -10.17 -1.57
CA LEU A 27 8.72 -11.18 -2.23
C LEU A 27 8.73 -10.91 -3.73
N LEU A 28 9.51 -11.70 -4.46
CA LEU A 28 9.69 -11.55 -5.91
C LEU A 28 8.43 -11.97 -6.68
N GLU A 29 8.30 -11.50 -7.91
CA GLU A 29 7.28 -11.92 -8.88
C GLU A 29 7.18 -13.45 -8.93
N GLY A 30 5.93 -13.94 -8.98
CA GLY A 30 5.63 -15.37 -9.03
C GLY A 30 5.79 -16.13 -7.72
N THR A 31 6.32 -15.48 -6.66
CA THR A 31 6.42 -16.10 -5.32
C THR A 31 5.05 -16.57 -4.85
N SER A 32 4.95 -17.86 -4.48
CA SER A 32 3.71 -18.45 -3.99
C SER A 32 3.48 -18.13 -2.51
N LEU A 33 2.33 -17.57 -2.19
CA LEU A 33 1.93 -17.21 -0.84
C LEU A 33 0.91 -18.23 -0.31
N ARG A 34 1.32 -19.02 0.68
CA ARG A 34 0.48 -20.05 1.29
C ARG A 34 -0.07 -19.57 2.62
N GLU A 35 -1.40 -19.59 2.79
CA GLU A 35 -2.09 -19.16 4.02
C GLU A 35 -1.47 -19.77 5.27
N GLN A 36 -1.22 -21.09 5.25
CA GLN A 36 -0.69 -21.81 6.40
C GLN A 36 0.73 -21.36 6.80
N SER A 37 1.58 -21.11 5.82
CA SER A 37 2.96 -20.65 6.06
C SER A 37 2.96 -19.23 6.63
N LEU A 38 2.15 -18.33 6.06
CA LEU A 38 2.02 -16.96 6.53
C LEU A 38 1.38 -16.89 7.92
N ALA A 39 0.36 -17.71 8.18
CA ALA A 39 -0.28 -17.78 9.51
C ALA A 39 0.74 -18.18 10.59
N LYS A 40 1.59 -19.16 10.30
CA LYS A 40 2.69 -19.58 11.19
C LYS A 40 3.74 -18.47 11.35
N GLN A 41 4.14 -17.83 10.25
CA GLN A 41 5.16 -16.78 10.24
C GLN A 41 4.75 -15.55 11.04
N TYR A 42 3.47 -15.13 10.93
CA TYR A 42 2.95 -13.93 11.61
C TYR A 42 2.32 -14.23 12.98
N GLY A 43 2.22 -15.49 13.38
CA GLY A 43 1.63 -15.88 14.67
C GLY A 43 0.13 -15.59 14.78
N VAL A 44 -0.60 -15.65 13.66
CA VAL A 44 -2.04 -15.35 13.60
C VAL A 44 -2.83 -16.52 13.01
N SER A 45 -4.16 -16.52 13.16
CA SER A 45 -5.02 -17.53 12.52
C SER A 45 -5.06 -17.37 10.99
N ARG A 46 -5.57 -18.38 10.29
CA ARG A 46 -5.63 -18.37 8.81
C ARG A 46 -6.66 -17.37 8.25
N ALA A 47 -7.70 -17.02 9.02
CA ALA A 47 -8.75 -16.14 8.53
C ALA A 47 -8.23 -14.74 8.15
N PRO A 48 -7.54 -13.96 9.03
CA PRO A 48 -7.00 -12.66 8.66
C PRO A 48 -5.96 -12.74 7.52
N ILE A 49 -5.23 -13.85 7.39
CA ILE A 49 -4.30 -14.06 6.26
C ILE A 49 -5.07 -14.17 4.95
N ARG A 50 -6.10 -15.01 4.89
CA ARG A 50 -6.92 -15.18 3.69
C ARG A 50 -7.57 -13.88 3.26
N ASP A 51 -8.12 -13.12 4.22
CA ASP A 51 -8.77 -11.83 3.95
C ASP A 51 -7.76 -10.80 3.44
N ALA A 52 -6.54 -10.76 4.00
CA ALA A 52 -5.44 -9.92 3.53
C ALA A 52 -5.00 -10.31 2.10
N LEU A 53 -4.84 -11.60 1.81
CA LEU A 53 -4.47 -12.08 0.47
C LEU A 53 -5.56 -11.75 -0.56
N LEU A 54 -6.84 -11.86 -0.19
CA LEU A 54 -7.96 -11.47 -1.05
C LEU A 54 -7.90 -9.97 -1.35
N GLN A 55 -7.71 -9.13 -0.34
CA GLN A 55 -7.56 -7.68 -0.48
C GLN A 55 -6.41 -7.34 -1.43
N LEU A 56 -5.23 -7.92 -1.23
CA LEU A 56 -4.05 -7.66 -2.06
C LEU A 56 -4.21 -8.18 -3.50
N THR A 57 -5.04 -9.21 -3.69
CA THR A 57 -5.43 -9.68 -5.03
C THR A 57 -6.35 -8.66 -5.72
N GLN A 58 -7.31 -8.08 -5.00
CA GLN A 58 -8.16 -7.00 -5.51
C GLN A 58 -7.34 -5.72 -5.84
N GLU A 59 -6.31 -5.44 -5.06
CA GLU A 59 -5.36 -4.35 -5.31
C GLU A 59 -4.42 -4.63 -6.49
N GLY A 60 -4.40 -5.86 -7.04
CA GLY A 60 -3.55 -6.25 -8.16
C GLY A 60 -2.10 -6.55 -7.81
N LEU A 61 -1.73 -6.53 -6.54
CA LEU A 61 -0.40 -6.96 -6.07
C LEU A 61 -0.21 -8.46 -6.13
N LEU A 62 -1.29 -9.20 -6.00
CA LEU A 62 -1.31 -10.66 -6.04
C LEU A 62 -2.25 -11.14 -7.14
N VAL A 63 -2.00 -12.35 -7.63
CA VAL A 63 -2.90 -13.06 -8.54
C VAL A 63 -3.31 -14.39 -7.95
N ALA A 64 -4.60 -14.70 -7.98
CA ALA A 64 -5.10 -16.03 -7.65
C ALA A 64 -5.12 -16.88 -8.91
N LYS A 65 -4.47 -18.04 -8.87
CA LYS A 65 -4.54 -19.03 -9.97
C LYS A 65 -5.29 -20.28 -9.49
N PRO A 66 -6.27 -20.79 -10.25
CA PRO A 66 -6.96 -22.02 -9.92
C PRO A 66 -5.94 -23.14 -9.63
N ASN A 67 -6.14 -23.86 -8.54
CA ASN A 67 -5.28 -24.96 -8.07
C ASN A 67 -3.81 -24.61 -7.74
N CYS A 68 -3.39 -23.35 -7.92
CA CYS A 68 -2.02 -22.91 -7.65
C CYS A 68 -1.90 -21.95 -6.46
N GLY A 69 -3.04 -21.58 -5.85
CA GLY A 69 -3.06 -20.61 -4.75
C GLY A 69 -2.85 -19.18 -5.21
N VAL A 70 -2.30 -18.36 -4.32
CA VAL A 70 -2.03 -16.93 -4.54
C VAL A 70 -0.54 -16.73 -4.79
N LYS A 71 -0.20 -15.89 -5.76
CA LYS A 71 1.19 -15.55 -6.11
C LYS A 71 1.35 -14.04 -6.23
N VAL A 72 2.58 -13.56 -6.06
CA VAL A 72 2.95 -12.17 -6.39
C VAL A 72 2.69 -11.95 -7.88
N ALA A 73 2.01 -10.85 -8.22
CA ALA A 73 1.68 -10.50 -9.59
C ALA A 73 2.95 -10.14 -10.39
N SER A 74 2.84 -10.28 -11.71
CA SER A 74 3.89 -9.83 -12.62
C SER A 74 3.84 -8.32 -12.79
N GLN A 75 5.01 -7.74 -13.05
CA GLN A 75 5.15 -6.34 -13.43
C GLN A 75 4.26 -6.02 -14.64
N SER A 76 3.70 -4.82 -14.64
CA SER A 76 3.04 -4.27 -15.83
C SER A 76 4.09 -4.00 -16.91
N GLY A 77 3.73 -4.20 -18.18
CA GLY A 77 4.63 -3.88 -19.31
C GLY A 77 5.11 -2.43 -19.25
N GLU A 78 6.36 -2.19 -19.67
CA GLU A 78 6.98 -0.86 -19.65
C GLU A 78 6.17 0.17 -20.45
N GLU A 79 5.45 -0.29 -21.48
CA GLU A 79 4.63 0.56 -22.35
C GLU A 79 3.46 1.25 -21.64
N ILE A 80 2.95 0.67 -20.54
CA ILE A 80 1.85 1.27 -19.78
C ILE A 80 2.29 2.09 -18.56
N GLN A 81 3.56 2.04 -18.19
CA GLN A 81 4.10 2.77 -17.02
C GLN A 81 3.85 4.29 -17.10
N PRO A 82 4.02 4.98 -18.23
CA PRO A 82 3.71 6.40 -18.31
C PRO A 82 2.23 6.71 -18.00
N LEU A 83 1.31 5.85 -18.44
CA LEU A 83 -0.12 5.99 -18.11
C LEU A 83 -0.39 5.78 -16.62
N VAL A 84 0.24 4.77 -16.02
CA VAL A 84 0.09 4.47 -14.57
C VAL A 84 0.53 5.68 -13.74
N VAL A 85 1.69 6.27 -14.06
CA VAL A 85 2.22 7.48 -13.39
C VAL A 85 1.26 8.66 -13.56
N GLU A 86 0.73 8.87 -14.77
CA GLU A 86 -0.22 9.96 -15.03
C GLU A 86 -1.53 9.79 -14.26
N LEU A 87 -2.09 8.58 -14.22
CA LEU A 87 -3.31 8.28 -13.46
C LEU A 87 -3.10 8.49 -11.96
N ARG A 88 -1.99 7.98 -11.40
CA ARG A 88 -1.59 8.22 -10.02
C ARG A 88 -1.59 9.73 -9.73
N ARG A 89 -0.83 10.50 -10.51
CA ARG A 89 -0.72 11.95 -10.34
C ARG A 89 -2.09 12.65 -10.37
N LYS A 90 -2.96 12.28 -11.31
CA LYS A 90 -4.30 12.89 -11.43
C LYS A 90 -5.15 12.64 -10.20
N ILE A 91 -5.16 11.41 -9.68
CA ILE A 91 -5.93 11.05 -8.48
C ILE A 91 -5.38 11.78 -7.24
N GLU A 92 -4.07 11.76 -7.04
CA GLU A 92 -3.42 12.37 -5.87
C GLU A 92 -3.58 13.89 -5.85
N VAL A 93 -3.41 14.57 -7.00
CA VAL A 93 -3.65 16.02 -7.11
C VAL A 93 -5.11 16.37 -6.88
N PHE A 94 -6.04 15.57 -7.38
CA PHE A 94 -7.47 15.76 -7.15
C PHE A 94 -7.79 15.63 -5.65
N ALA A 95 -7.31 14.57 -5.00
CA ALA A 95 -7.48 14.35 -3.57
C ALA A 95 -6.90 15.50 -2.75
N LEU A 96 -5.67 15.92 -3.04
CA LEU A 96 -5.01 17.03 -2.35
C LEU A 96 -5.83 18.32 -2.45
N ARG A 97 -6.35 18.66 -3.64
CA ARG A 97 -7.19 19.85 -3.83
C ARG A 97 -8.48 19.83 -3.00
N MET A 98 -9.04 18.64 -2.77
CA MET A 98 -10.24 18.48 -1.93
C MET A 98 -9.99 18.79 -0.46
N VAL A 99 -8.78 18.52 0.04
CA VAL A 99 -8.48 18.55 1.48
C VAL A 99 -7.51 19.67 1.89
N PHE A 100 -6.81 20.28 0.95
CA PHE A 100 -5.73 21.23 1.23
C PHE A 100 -6.14 22.36 2.21
N SER A 101 -7.33 22.93 2.00
CA SER A 101 -7.86 23.99 2.88
C SER A 101 -8.46 23.50 4.20
N LYS A 102 -8.52 22.18 4.40
CA LYS A 102 -9.11 21.53 5.58
C LYS A 102 -8.05 20.93 6.50
N PHE A 103 -6.79 20.88 6.06
CA PHE A 103 -5.72 20.35 6.89
C PHE A 103 -5.53 21.20 8.13
N THR A 104 -5.46 20.53 9.27
CA THR A 104 -5.10 21.10 10.57
C THR A 104 -3.58 21.11 10.76
N ASP A 105 -3.10 21.83 11.78
CA ASP A 105 -1.68 21.81 12.16
C ASP A 105 -1.23 20.38 12.51
N ALA A 106 -2.11 19.56 13.09
CA ALA A 106 -1.82 18.16 13.38
C ALA A 106 -1.62 17.32 12.10
N ASP A 107 -2.43 17.56 11.06
CA ASP A 107 -2.26 16.90 9.76
C ASP A 107 -0.94 17.29 9.11
N ILE A 108 -0.61 18.58 9.15
CA ILE A 108 0.67 19.09 8.61
C ILE A 108 1.84 18.47 9.34
N SER A 109 1.83 18.47 10.68
CA SER A 109 2.89 17.83 11.48
C SER A 109 3.07 16.36 11.13
N ARG A 110 1.98 15.62 10.93
CA ARG A 110 2.03 14.20 10.55
C ARG A 110 2.61 13.99 9.14
N LEU A 111 2.28 14.86 8.19
CA LEU A 111 2.85 14.83 6.86
C LEU A 111 4.36 15.14 6.91
N GLU A 112 4.77 16.15 7.68
CA GLU A 112 6.18 16.51 7.88
C GLU A 112 6.98 15.34 8.49
N GLU A 113 6.45 14.67 9.52
CA GLU A 113 7.07 13.48 10.10
C GLU A 113 7.24 12.36 9.06
N THR A 114 6.25 12.17 8.19
CA THR A 114 6.31 11.14 7.15
C THR A 114 7.37 11.49 6.10
N VAL A 115 7.45 12.76 5.69
CA VAL A 115 8.49 13.27 4.78
C VAL A 115 9.88 13.11 5.42
N GLN A 116 10.03 13.39 6.72
CA GLN A 116 11.32 13.21 7.41
C GLN A 116 11.73 11.73 7.44
N ARG A 117 10.79 10.80 7.68
CA ARG A 117 11.06 9.35 7.60
C ARG A 117 11.43 8.92 6.19
N LEU A 118 10.75 9.46 5.17
CA LEU A 118 11.08 9.21 3.76
C LEU A 118 12.52 9.66 3.44
N LYS A 119 12.87 10.87 3.87
CA LYS A 119 14.23 11.40 3.71
C LYS A 119 15.28 10.49 4.36
N THR A 120 15.05 10.07 5.60
CA THR A 120 15.94 9.14 6.32
C THR A 120 16.07 7.80 5.59
N ALA A 121 14.99 7.27 5.03
CA ALA A 121 15.03 6.02 4.25
C ALA A 121 15.87 6.20 2.97
N CYS A 122 15.75 7.34 2.28
CA CYS A 122 16.59 7.67 1.11
C CYS A 122 18.08 7.78 1.50
N GLU A 123 18.40 8.47 2.59
CA GLU A 123 19.78 8.64 3.08
C GLU A 123 20.43 7.30 3.46
N ASN A 124 19.62 6.33 3.93
CA ASN A 124 20.08 4.99 4.30
C ASN A 124 20.02 3.97 3.15
N GLU A 125 19.66 4.38 1.94
CA GLU A 125 19.45 3.50 0.78
C GLU A 125 18.42 2.37 1.07
N ASP A 126 17.49 2.60 2.03
CA ASP A 126 16.42 1.66 2.38
C ASP A 126 15.26 1.79 1.39
N LEU A 127 15.35 1.07 0.27
CA LEU A 127 14.31 1.08 -0.77
C LEU A 127 12.93 0.67 -0.20
N ALA A 128 12.89 -0.27 0.73
CA ALA A 128 11.64 -0.70 1.37
C ALA A 128 11.01 0.43 2.19
N GLY A 129 11.84 1.14 2.96
CA GLY A 129 11.43 2.32 3.71
C GLY A 129 10.96 3.44 2.80
N VAL A 130 11.66 3.70 1.69
CA VAL A 130 11.25 4.70 0.69
C VAL A 130 9.85 4.41 0.18
N VAL A 131 9.60 3.18 -0.33
CA VAL A 131 8.28 2.77 -0.83
C VAL A 131 7.22 2.87 0.26
N GLN A 132 7.54 2.43 1.48
CA GLN A 132 6.59 2.46 2.59
C GLN A 132 6.18 3.89 2.97
N GLN A 133 7.13 4.82 3.04
CA GLN A 133 6.83 6.20 3.43
C GLN A 133 6.16 6.98 2.28
N ASP A 134 6.54 6.75 1.02
CA ASP A 134 5.84 7.29 -0.16
C ASP A 134 4.37 6.88 -0.14
N MET A 135 4.10 5.58 0.00
CA MET A 135 2.75 5.06 0.11
C MET A 135 1.97 5.65 1.30
N ALA A 136 2.61 5.79 2.45
CA ALA A 136 1.97 6.34 3.65
C ALA A 136 1.58 7.81 3.46
N LEU A 137 2.45 8.61 2.84
CA LEU A 137 2.23 10.02 2.55
C LEU A 137 0.99 10.22 1.66
N HIS A 138 0.98 9.58 0.52
CA HIS A 138 -0.09 9.73 -0.46
C HIS A 138 -1.41 9.13 0.03
N ARG A 139 -1.34 7.96 0.67
CA ARG A 139 -2.52 7.32 1.27
C ARG A 139 -3.18 8.20 2.32
N TYR A 140 -2.40 8.88 3.17
CA TYR A 140 -2.94 9.80 4.17
C TYR A 140 -3.77 10.92 3.53
N ILE A 141 -3.28 11.50 2.44
CA ILE A 141 -4.01 12.55 1.70
C ILE A 141 -5.33 12.02 1.13
N LEU A 142 -5.32 10.80 0.57
CA LEU A 142 -6.55 10.20 0.04
C LEU A 142 -7.54 9.86 1.16
N GLU A 143 -7.08 9.30 2.27
CA GLU A 143 -7.93 8.98 3.44
C GLU A 143 -8.55 10.24 4.04
N ALA A 144 -7.82 11.36 4.08
CA ALA A 144 -8.31 12.65 4.56
C ALA A 144 -9.48 13.19 3.74
N THR A 145 -9.67 12.75 2.48
CA THR A 145 -10.85 13.13 1.68
C THR A 145 -12.15 12.55 2.24
N GLY A 146 -12.08 11.48 3.04
CA GLY A 146 -13.24 10.71 3.49
C GLY A 146 -13.92 9.90 2.37
N ASN A 147 -13.36 9.90 1.16
CA ASN A 147 -13.92 9.23 -0.01
C ASN A 147 -13.21 7.90 -0.28
N MET A 148 -13.87 6.81 0.09
CA MET A 148 -13.32 5.45 -0.07
C MET A 148 -13.15 5.03 -1.54
N ASP A 149 -13.93 5.61 -2.47
CA ASP A 149 -13.81 5.29 -3.90
C ASP A 149 -12.48 5.80 -4.47
N LEU A 150 -11.99 6.96 -4.03
CA LEU A 150 -10.68 7.47 -4.42
C LEU A 150 -9.55 6.51 -3.99
N LEU A 151 -9.62 6.02 -2.77
CA LEU A 151 -8.65 5.06 -2.26
C LEU A 151 -8.72 3.73 -3.02
N ALA A 152 -9.95 3.23 -3.30
CA ALA A 152 -10.16 2.00 -4.06
C ALA A 152 -9.66 2.09 -5.51
N MET A 153 -9.75 3.26 -6.15
CA MET A 153 -9.19 3.50 -7.48
C MET A 153 -7.66 3.63 -7.45
N TRP A 154 -7.11 4.29 -6.43
CA TRP A 154 -5.69 4.58 -6.34
C TRP A 154 -4.84 3.33 -6.04
N LEU A 155 -5.28 2.48 -5.10
CA LEU A 155 -4.51 1.30 -4.67
C LEU A 155 -4.09 0.36 -5.81
N PRO A 156 -4.97 -0.04 -6.75
CA PRO A 156 -4.57 -0.89 -7.88
C PRO A 156 -3.57 -0.20 -8.83
N ILE A 157 -3.66 1.12 -8.96
CA ILE A 157 -2.77 1.89 -9.85
C ILE A 157 -1.38 1.95 -9.24
N VAL A 158 -1.27 2.38 -7.98
CA VAL A 158 0.03 2.51 -7.33
C VAL A 158 0.71 1.16 -7.10
N SER A 159 -0.07 0.11 -6.84
CA SER A 159 0.46 -1.26 -6.70
C SER A 159 1.21 -1.71 -7.96
N ARG A 160 0.71 -1.38 -9.15
CA ARG A 160 1.34 -1.73 -10.43
C ARG A 160 2.61 -0.94 -10.70
N MET A 161 2.77 0.22 -10.07
CA MET A 161 3.95 1.07 -10.25
C MET A 161 5.19 0.51 -9.53
N PHE A 162 4.99 -0.22 -8.43
CA PHE A 162 6.06 -0.74 -7.57
C PHE A 162 6.31 -2.24 -7.73
N LEU A 163 5.61 -2.95 -8.63
CA LEU A 163 5.94 -4.33 -8.97
C LEU A 163 7.22 -4.33 -9.83
N HIS A 164 8.23 -5.05 -9.37
CA HIS A 164 9.55 -5.22 -9.99
C HIS A 164 9.76 -6.66 -10.44
#